data_91014494794271a5496c24329d8f0275
#
_entry.id   91014494794271a5496c24329d8f0275
#
_cell.length_a   1.000
_cell.length_b   1.000
_cell.length_c   1.000
_cell.angle_alpha   90.00
_cell.angle_beta   90.00
_cell.angle_gamma   90.00
#
_symmetry.space_group_name_H-M   'P 1'
#
loop_
_entity.id
_entity.type
_entity.pdbx_description
1 polymer ?
#
loop_
_entity_poly.entity_id
_entity_poly.type
_entity_poly.pdbx_seq_one_letter_code
_entity_poly.pdbx_strand_id
1 'polypeptide(L)'
;AQCLVGSEMCIRDRYTDFPETENLIACILPMDTAVFRFPFRIKMQGDTVAIMDLHGMDHFIHLFHYPDLSYITSLGKRGDSPEEMLSVENIRWNGNSLWVLDANGLKLTRFGLALSNDSLLREEAVSLDKEILRGLDFVIYDDSTFIIPDYSGESRFCWVDRTGRLLHKMGIIPTTNEEALKHARPALAQAWRSFIDYNPRNGILAAVTQLGEVLEIYNLKDSTHIVRVGLHGEPEFKVAEGYGIPTGIMGFSDVQVMDTAIYAVFQGDTFEDISRKMQKGDMTDG
;
A
#
# COMPACT_ATOMS: atom_id res chain seq x y z
N ALA A 1 -7.24 8.63 -24.98
CA ALA A 1 -7.47 7.23 -25.35
C ALA A 1 -8.53 6.64 -24.42
N GLN A 2 -9.61 6.12 -24.98
CA GLN A 2 -10.62 5.37 -24.21
C GLN A 2 -10.20 3.90 -24.20
N CYS A 3 -9.93 3.36 -23.01
CA CYS A 3 -9.78 1.93 -22.84
C CYS A 3 -11.15 1.35 -22.49
N LEU A 4 -11.82 0.73 -23.45
CA LEU A 4 -13.01 -0.07 -23.21
C LEU A 4 -12.57 -1.50 -22.91
N VAL A 5 -12.64 -1.90 -21.63
CA VAL A 5 -12.45 -3.28 -21.23
C VAL A 5 -13.65 -3.69 -20.40
N GLY A 6 -14.54 -4.46 -21.01
CA GLY A 6 -15.80 -4.86 -20.38
C GLY A 6 -16.80 -3.69 -20.25
N SER A 7 -17.59 -3.66 -19.20
CA SER A 7 -18.58 -2.62 -18.90
C SER A 7 -18.00 -1.36 -18.20
N GLU A 8 -16.70 -1.32 -17.97
CA GLU A 8 -16.04 -0.21 -17.27
C GLU A 8 -15.57 0.88 -18.25
N MET A 9 -15.91 2.13 -17.95
CA MET A 9 -15.42 3.29 -18.71
C MET A 9 -14.08 3.72 -18.10
N CYS A 10 -12.98 3.41 -18.80
CA CYS A 10 -11.64 3.86 -18.42
C CYS A 10 -11.29 5.15 -19.16
N ILE A 11 -10.97 6.21 -18.44
CA ILE A 11 -10.44 7.47 -18.96
C ILE A 11 -8.96 7.52 -18.64
N ARG A 12 -8.10 7.60 -19.67
CA ARG A 12 -6.67 7.78 -19.50
C ARG A 12 -6.28 9.21 -19.86
N ASP A 13 -5.56 9.88 -18.96
CA ASP A 13 -5.12 11.25 -19.12
C ASP A 13 -3.67 11.42 -18.65
N ARG A 14 -3.02 12.48 -19.09
CA ARG A 14 -1.67 12.88 -18.69
C ARG A 14 -1.73 14.22 -17.99
N TYR A 15 -0.94 14.35 -16.91
CA TYR A 15 -0.67 15.64 -16.29
C TYR A 15 0.81 15.99 -16.41
N THR A 16 1.10 17.25 -16.63
CA THR A 16 2.46 17.77 -16.86
C THR A 16 2.79 18.93 -15.92
N ASP A 17 1.81 19.38 -15.16
CA ASP A 17 1.93 20.56 -14.31
C ASP A 17 1.00 20.46 -13.11
N PHE A 18 1.35 21.17 -12.04
CA PHE A 18 0.54 21.35 -10.85
C PHE A 18 0.18 22.82 -10.71
N PRO A 19 -1.11 23.18 -10.63
CA PRO A 19 -1.55 24.57 -10.60
C PRO A 19 -1.12 25.32 -9.34
N GLU A 20 -0.87 24.59 -8.26
CA GLU A 20 -0.50 25.14 -6.95
C GLU A 20 0.64 24.35 -6.35
N THR A 21 1.54 25.05 -5.65
CA THR A 21 2.67 24.45 -4.92
C THR A 21 2.76 25.09 -3.54
N GLU A 22 2.83 24.27 -2.51
CA GLU A 22 3.01 24.70 -1.13
C GLU A 22 4.24 24.01 -0.53
N ASN A 23 5.06 24.80 0.20
CA ASN A 23 6.21 24.25 0.91
C ASN A 23 5.80 23.89 2.34
N LEU A 24 6.01 22.64 2.72
CA LEU A 24 5.79 22.16 4.07
C LEU A 24 7.08 22.28 4.90
N ILE A 25 6.92 22.66 6.15
CA ILE A 25 8.02 22.71 7.12
C ILE A 25 7.93 21.47 8.00
N ALA A 26 8.98 20.63 7.97
CA ALA A 26 9.07 19.49 8.86
C ALA A 26 9.40 19.92 10.29
N CYS A 27 8.72 19.31 11.26
CA CYS A 27 9.02 19.44 12.67
C CYS A 27 9.57 18.10 13.20
N ILE A 28 10.77 18.12 13.77
CA ILE A 28 11.39 16.94 14.36
C ILE A 28 10.81 16.76 15.77
N LEU A 29 10.14 15.62 16.00
CA LEU A 29 9.67 15.23 17.31
C LEU A 29 10.74 14.33 17.97
N PRO A 30 11.30 14.73 19.13
CA PRO A 30 12.24 13.86 19.85
C PRO A 30 11.50 12.65 20.39
N MET A 31 11.99 11.45 20.06
CA MET A 31 11.50 10.20 20.62
C MET A 31 12.60 9.57 21.48
N ASP A 32 12.33 9.35 22.75
CA ASP A 32 13.31 8.82 23.72
C ASP A 32 13.70 7.35 23.48
N THR A 33 12.91 6.65 22.67
CA THR A 33 13.13 5.25 22.34
C THR A 33 13.03 5.06 20.83
N ALA A 34 14.15 5.24 20.14
CA ALA A 34 14.24 4.88 18.73
C ALA A 34 14.23 3.36 18.58
N VAL A 35 13.05 2.77 18.50
CA VAL A 35 12.85 1.31 18.38
C VAL A 35 12.78 0.90 16.91
N PHE A 36 12.78 1.86 15.99
CA PHE A 36 12.55 1.60 14.55
C PHE A 36 13.84 1.23 13.83
N ARG A 37 13.74 0.24 12.95
CA ARG A 37 14.76 -0.06 11.94
C ARG A 37 14.41 0.52 10.57
N PHE A 38 13.13 0.41 10.21
CA PHE A 38 12.60 0.92 8.95
C PHE A 38 11.13 1.30 9.12
N PRO A 39 10.82 2.47 9.71
CA PRO A 39 9.45 2.95 9.82
C PRO A 39 8.88 3.17 8.42
N PHE A 40 7.86 2.41 8.07
CA PHE A 40 7.38 2.33 6.68
C PHE A 40 5.96 2.85 6.50
N ARG A 41 5.11 2.69 7.51
CA ARG A 41 3.72 3.16 7.49
C ARG A 41 3.37 3.84 8.79
N ILE A 42 2.62 4.93 8.66
CA ILE A 42 1.99 5.60 9.79
C ILE A 42 0.49 5.69 9.51
N LYS A 43 -0.33 5.24 10.46
CA LYS A 43 -1.79 5.35 10.39
C LYS A 43 -2.32 5.82 11.74
N MET A 44 -3.25 6.77 11.70
CA MET A 44 -3.80 7.41 12.90
C MET A 44 -5.31 7.15 13.00
N GLN A 45 -5.76 6.89 14.22
CA GLN A 45 -7.18 6.76 14.58
C GLN A 45 -7.42 7.50 15.89
N GLY A 46 -8.19 8.58 15.84
CA GLY A 46 -8.34 9.48 16.99
C GLY A 46 -6.99 10.07 17.39
N ASP A 47 -6.60 9.86 18.63
CA ASP A 47 -5.31 10.25 19.22
C ASP A 47 -4.30 9.09 19.30
N THR A 48 -4.58 7.97 18.67
CA THR A 48 -3.66 6.84 18.61
C THR A 48 -2.97 6.76 17.25
N VAL A 49 -1.64 6.75 17.26
CA VAL A 49 -0.78 6.60 16.08
C VAL A 49 -0.19 5.20 16.08
N ALA A 50 -0.40 4.45 14.99
CA ALA A 50 0.27 3.20 14.72
C ALA A 50 1.40 3.42 13.71
N ILE A 51 2.63 3.08 14.09
CA ILE A 51 3.80 3.12 13.22
C ILE A 51 4.24 1.68 12.96
N MET A 52 4.27 1.30 11.69
CA MET A 52 4.74 -0.01 11.25
C MET A 52 6.22 0.06 10.90
N ASP A 53 7.01 -0.80 11.50
CA ASP A 53 8.43 -1.02 11.19
C ASP A 53 8.58 -2.28 10.33
N LEU A 54 8.88 -2.11 9.05
CA LEU A 54 8.98 -3.21 8.08
C LEU A 54 10.07 -4.24 8.47
N HIS A 55 11.12 -3.80 9.17
CA HIS A 55 12.23 -4.63 9.61
C HIS A 55 12.37 -4.73 11.13
N GLY A 56 11.28 -4.51 11.87
CA GLY A 56 11.24 -4.63 13.32
C GLY A 56 11.86 -5.95 13.83
N MET A 57 12.65 -5.87 14.89
CA MET A 57 13.36 -7.05 15.44
C MET A 57 12.41 -7.97 16.19
N ASP A 58 11.67 -7.41 17.15
CA ASP A 58 10.80 -8.16 18.05
C ASP A 58 9.33 -7.98 17.65
N HIS A 59 8.94 -6.77 17.25
CA HIS A 59 7.59 -6.41 16.85
C HIS A 59 7.61 -5.56 15.57
N PHE A 60 6.55 -5.68 14.79
CA PHE A 60 6.39 -4.92 13.56
C PHE A 60 5.63 -3.61 13.75
N ILE A 61 4.87 -3.44 14.83
CA ILE A 61 3.98 -2.30 14.99
C ILE A 61 4.15 -1.71 16.38
N HIS A 62 4.25 -0.39 16.43
CA HIS A 62 4.38 0.38 17.67
C HIS A 62 3.28 1.42 17.74
N LEU A 63 2.61 1.53 18.89
CA LEU A 63 1.54 2.47 19.13
C LEU A 63 1.99 3.61 20.03
N PHE A 64 1.51 4.79 19.71
CA PHE A 64 1.84 6.03 20.40
C PHE A 64 0.60 6.91 20.56
N HIS A 65 0.60 7.77 21.57
CA HIS A 65 -0.36 8.86 21.69
C HIS A 65 0.02 10.03 20.79
N TYR A 66 -0.95 10.69 20.18
CA TYR A 66 -0.78 11.94 19.47
C TYR A 66 -1.23 13.11 20.38
N PRO A 67 -0.55 14.28 20.41
CA PRO A 67 0.52 14.67 19.46
C PRO A 67 1.95 14.44 19.96
N ASP A 68 2.16 14.01 21.19
CA ASP A 68 3.47 13.96 21.85
C ASP A 68 4.29 12.68 21.51
N LEU A 69 3.68 11.75 20.82
CA LEU A 69 4.23 10.43 20.47
C LEU A 69 4.76 9.66 21.69
N SER A 70 4.09 9.81 22.85
CA SER A 70 4.37 8.96 24.00
C SER A 70 3.99 7.50 23.70
N TYR A 71 4.91 6.58 24.02
CA TYR A 71 4.76 5.16 23.70
C TYR A 71 3.62 4.51 24.49
N ILE A 72 2.81 3.72 23.81
CA ILE A 72 1.72 2.94 24.42
C ILE A 72 2.14 1.46 24.54
N THR A 73 2.34 0.79 23.39
CA THR A 73 2.64 -0.65 23.33
C THR A 73 3.16 -1.06 21.96
N SER A 74 3.66 -2.29 21.86
CA SER A 74 4.03 -2.92 20.58
C SER A 74 3.20 -4.18 20.35
N LEU A 75 2.91 -4.47 19.07
CA LEU A 75 2.14 -5.62 18.64
C LEU A 75 2.68 -6.20 17.34
N GLY A 76 2.14 -7.36 16.93
CA GLY A 76 2.64 -8.06 15.76
C GLY A 76 4.04 -8.62 16.01
N LYS A 77 4.18 -9.46 17.04
CA LYS A 77 5.46 -10.08 17.40
C LYS A 77 6.01 -10.86 16.20
N ARG A 78 7.31 -10.70 15.94
CA ARG A 78 8.00 -11.38 14.84
C ARG A 78 8.30 -12.82 15.21
N GLY A 79 7.98 -13.75 14.32
CA GLY A 79 8.26 -15.17 14.47
C GLY A 79 7.38 -16.04 13.57
N ASP A 80 7.51 -17.36 13.73
CA ASP A 80 6.84 -18.37 12.90
C ASP A 80 5.74 -19.16 13.64
N SER A 81 5.50 -18.82 14.92
CA SER A 81 4.39 -19.43 15.65
C SER A 81 3.03 -18.90 15.17
N PRO A 82 1.92 -19.61 15.43
CA PRO A 82 0.58 -19.17 15.01
C PRO A 82 0.18 -17.78 15.51
N GLU A 83 0.73 -17.36 16.65
CA GLU A 83 0.49 -16.05 17.28
C GLU A 83 1.41 -14.95 16.73
N GLU A 84 2.47 -15.32 16.02
CA GLU A 84 3.51 -14.44 15.50
C GLU A 84 3.29 -14.11 14.03
N MET A 85 4.09 -13.18 13.50
CA MET A 85 4.02 -12.70 12.12
C MET A 85 5.36 -12.85 11.42
N LEU A 86 5.33 -13.24 10.15
CA LEU A 86 6.53 -13.46 9.33
C LEU A 86 6.99 -12.19 8.61
N SER A 87 6.04 -11.41 8.05
CA SER A 87 6.35 -10.23 7.24
C SER A 87 5.14 -9.32 7.17
N VAL A 88 5.09 -8.32 8.03
CA VAL A 88 4.03 -7.31 8.00
C VAL A 88 4.31 -6.31 6.89
N GLU A 89 3.35 -6.14 5.97
CA GLU A 89 3.49 -5.28 4.79
C GLU A 89 2.58 -4.05 4.85
N ASN A 90 1.43 -4.13 5.52
CA ASN A 90 0.55 -2.98 5.70
C ASN A 90 -0.37 -3.12 6.92
N ILE A 91 -0.86 -1.97 7.39
CA ILE A 91 -1.79 -1.82 8.51
C ILE A 91 -2.94 -0.89 8.15
N ARG A 92 -4.15 -1.19 8.68
CA ARG A 92 -5.35 -0.37 8.44
C ARG A 92 -6.21 -0.29 9.70
N TRP A 93 -6.62 0.91 10.06
CA TRP A 93 -7.65 1.09 11.08
C TRP A 93 -9.05 0.84 10.51
N ASN A 94 -9.89 0.17 11.29
CA ASN A 94 -11.32 0.07 11.06
C ASN A 94 -12.03 0.25 12.41
N GLY A 95 -12.58 1.43 12.65
CA GLY A 95 -13.08 1.80 13.97
C GLY A 95 -11.96 1.64 15.02
N ASN A 96 -12.25 0.91 16.08
CA ASN A 96 -11.30 0.66 17.19
C ASN A 96 -10.42 -0.58 16.97
N SER A 97 -10.39 -1.13 15.77
CA SER A 97 -9.56 -2.29 15.46
C SER A 97 -8.46 -1.95 14.45
N LEU A 98 -7.26 -2.48 14.67
CA LEU A 98 -6.15 -2.41 13.73
C LEU A 98 -6.03 -3.74 12.99
N TRP A 99 -6.16 -3.69 11.67
CA TRP A 99 -5.92 -4.82 10.78
C TRP A 99 -4.51 -4.79 10.27
N VAL A 100 -3.89 -5.96 10.22
CA VAL A 100 -2.48 -6.16 9.88
C VAL A 100 -2.36 -7.24 8.82
N LEU A 101 -1.72 -6.93 7.71
CA LEU A 101 -1.44 -7.88 6.63
C LEU A 101 -0.04 -8.48 6.82
N ASP A 102 0.01 -9.80 7.04
CA ASP A 102 1.23 -10.60 7.00
C ASP A 102 1.32 -11.31 5.65
N ALA A 103 2.15 -10.78 4.76
CA ALA A 103 2.26 -11.26 3.38
C ALA A 103 2.85 -12.67 3.28
N ASN A 104 3.87 -12.99 4.06
CA ASN A 104 4.50 -14.32 4.06
C ASN A 104 3.69 -15.33 4.87
N GLY A 105 2.97 -14.88 5.89
CA GLY A 105 2.02 -15.69 6.63
C GLY A 105 0.69 -15.90 5.92
N LEU A 106 0.46 -15.22 4.78
CA LEU A 106 -0.80 -15.23 4.02
C LEU A 106 -2.01 -15.05 4.95
N LYS A 107 -1.96 -14.04 5.81
CA LYS A 107 -3.05 -13.78 6.77
C LYS A 107 -3.28 -12.30 7.02
N LEU A 108 -4.53 -11.98 7.33
CA LEU A 108 -4.95 -10.72 7.94
C LEU A 108 -5.23 -10.98 9.41
N THR A 109 -4.65 -10.18 10.29
CA THR A 109 -4.88 -10.28 11.74
C THR A 109 -5.53 -9.00 12.24
N ARG A 110 -6.61 -9.13 13.02
CA ARG A 110 -7.28 -8.04 13.69
C ARG A 110 -6.86 -7.95 15.15
N PHE A 111 -6.48 -6.76 15.56
CA PHE A 111 -6.22 -6.38 16.94
C PHE A 111 -7.27 -5.37 17.37
N GLY A 112 -8.05 -5.69 18.40
CA GLY A 112 -9.04 -4.79 18.99
C GLY A 112 -8.45 -4.02 20.17
N LEU A 113 -8.83 -2.75 20.31
CA LEU A 113 -8.50 -1.94 21.48
C LEU A 113 -9.27 -2.47 22.69
N ALA A 114 -8.57 -3.02 23.66
CA ALA A 114 -9.16 -3.32 24.96
C ALA A 114 -9.33 -2.02 25.75
N LEU A 115 -10.56 -1.58 25.95
CA LEU A 115 -10.92 -0.32 26.59
C LEU A 115 -10.43 -0.15 28.03
N SER A 116 -9.83 -1.19 28.66
CA SER A 116 -9.46 -1.15 30.07
C SER A 116 -7.97 -0.99 30.37
N ASN A 117 -7.06 -1.19 29.41
CA ASN A 117 -5.62 -1.26 29.69
C ASN A 117 -4.71 -0.68 28.59
N ASP A 118 -5.20 0.15 27.67
CA ASP A 118 -4.44 0.68 26.52
C ASP A 118 -3.67 -0.40 25.73
N SER A 119 -4.16 -1.64 25.74
CA SER A 119 -3.58 -2.76 25.04
C SER A 119 -4.46 -3.20 23.88
N LEU A 120 -3.84 -3.53 22.75
CA LEU A 120 -4.53 -4.20 21.66
C LEU A 120 -4.43 -5.71 21.85
N LEU A 121 -5.60 -6.37 21.87
CA LEU A 121 -5.67 -7.81 21.91
C LEU A 121 -5.91 -8.35 20.51
N ARG A 122 -5.22 -9.44 20.17
CA ARG A 122 -5.51 -10.20 18.96
C ARG A 122 -6.90 -10.82 19.09
N GLU A 123 -7.81 -10.42 18.21
CA GLU A 123 -9.19 -10.90 18.22
C GLU A 123 -9.44 -11.97 17.16
N GLU A 124 -8.80 -11.84 16.00
CA GLU A 124 -9.10 -12.65 14.83
C GLU A 124 -7.86 -12.81 13.93
N ALA A 125 -7.72 -13.96 13.29
CA ALA A 125 -6.77 -14.16 12.21
C ALA A 125 -7.48 -14.86 11.04
N VAL A 126 -7.40 -14.25 9.86
CA VAL A 126 -8.02 -14.70 8.63
C VAL A 126 -6.93 -15.20 7.70
N SER A 127 -6.91 -16.51 7.41
CA SER A 127 -5.99 -17.08 6.42
C SER A 127 -6.48 -16.76 5.02
N LEU A 128 -5.60 -16.16 4.22
CA LEU A 128 -5.93 -15.79 2.84
C LEU A 128 -5.82 -16.99 1.90
N ASP A 129 -6.66 -17.00 0.88
CA ASP A 129 -6.63 -17.99 -0.19
C ASP A 129 -5.25 -18.01 -0.87
N LYS A 130 -4.76 -19.22 -1.20
CA LYS A 130 -3.45 -19.43 -1.84
C LYS A 130 -3.37 -18.86 -3.27
N GLU A 131 -4.51 -18.57 -3.89
CA GLU A 131 -4.57 -17.86 -5.16
C GLU A 131 -4.20 -16.37 -5.04
N ILE A 132 -4.20 -15.82 -3.82
CA ILE A 132 -3.76 -14.47 -3.52
C ILE A 132 -2.23 -14.49 -3.41
N LEU A 133 -1.57 -14.24 -4.53
CA LEU A 133 -0.11 -14.26 -4.59
C LEU A 133 0.46 -13.03 -3.88
N ARG A 134 1.12 -13.26 -2.73
CA ARG A 134 1.93 -12.26 -2.00
C ARG A 134 1.24 -10.88 -1.90
N GLY A 135 0.07 -10.82 -1.23
CA GLY A 135 -0.58 -9.56 -0.94
C GLY A 135 0.37 -8.60 -0.20
N LEU A 136 0.59 -7.40 -0.75
CA LEU A 136 1.52 -6.41 -0.20
C LEU A 136 0.78 -5.16 0.30
N ASP A 137 -0.49 -5.04 -0.02
CA ASP A 137 -1.40 -4.02 0.48
C ASP A 137 -2.82 -4.58 0.52
N PHE A 138 -3.71 -3.90 1.22
CA PHE A 138 -5.13 -4.25 1.29
C PHE A 138 -5.95 -3.04 1.71
N VAL A 139 -7.23 -3.03 1.38
CA VAL A 139 -8.21 -2.12 1.97
C VAL A 139 -9.42 -2.92 2.48
N ILE A 140 -10.10 -2.35 3.45
CA ILE A 140 -11.36 -2.88 3.98
C ILE A 140 -12.47 -2.20 3.20
N TYR A 141 -13.14 -2.97 2.32
CA TYR A 141 -14.22 -2.43 1.49
C TYR A 141 -15.50 -2.23 2.30
N ASP A 142 -15.87 -3.26 3.05
CA ASP A 142 -16.98 -3.25 4.01
C ASP A 142 -16.70 -4.23 5.16
N ASP A 143 -17.69 -4.48 6.01
CA ASP A 143 -17.55 -5.40 7.16
C ASP A 143 -17.27 -6.85 6.77
N SER A 144 -17.50 -7.21 5.51
CA SER A 144 -17.41 -8.59 5.00
C SER A 144 -16.35 -8.81 3.92
N THR A 145 -15.70 -7.73 3.42
CA THR A 145 -14.91 -7.82 2.20
C THR A 145 -13.63 -6.99 2.28
N PHE A 146 -12.54 -7.57 1.78
CA PHE A 146 -11.27 -6.91 1.55
C PHE A 146 -10.98 -6.80 0.05
N ILE A 147 -10.23 -5.77 -0.35
CA ILE A 147 -9.66 -5.64 -1.68
C ILE A 147 -8.14 -5.70 -1.53
N ILE A 148 -7.50 -6.58 -2.29
CA ILE A 148 -6.05 -6.81 -2.28
C ILE A 148 -5.54 -6.68 -3.72
N PRO A 149 -4.45 -5.96 -4.01
CA PRO A 149 -3.85 -5.93 -5.34
C PRO A 149 -3.46 -7.34 -5.82
N ASP A 150 -3.76 -7.66 -7.07
CA ASP A 150 -3.41 -8.94 -7.69
C ASP A 150 -2.02 -8.87 -8.34
N TYR A 151 -1.09 -9.68 -7.86
CA TYR A 151 0.26 -9.77 -8.41
C TYR A 151 0.47 -11.01 -9.31
N SER A 152 -0.60 -11.72 -9.65
CA SER A 152 -0.53 -12.79 -10.65
C SER A 152 -0.35 -12.27 -12.08
N GLY A 153 -0.76 -11.03 -12.32
CA GLY A 153 -0.81 -10.41 -13.64
C GLY A 153 -2.08 -10.74 -14.44
N GLU A 154 -3.01 -11.50 -13.86
CA GLU A 154 -4.29 -11.81 -14.49
C GLU A 154 -5.27 -10.64 -14.37
N SER A 155 -5.28 -9.99 -13.22
CA SER A 155 -6.19 -8.90 -12.91
C SER A 155 -5.48 -7.78 -12.13
N ARG A 156 -6.21 -6.77 -11.75
CA ARG A 156 -5.66 -5.64 -10.98
C ARG A 156 -5.88 -5.83 -9.47
N PHE A 157 -7.04 -6.36 -9.08
CA PHE A 157 -7.44 -6.56 -7.69
C PHE A 157 -8.14 -7.89 -7.46
N CYS A 158 -7.93 -8.44 -6.27
CA CYS A 158 -8.65 -9.58 -5.70
C CYS A 158 -9.67 -9.07 -4.69
N TRP A 159 -10.91 -9.53 -4.81
CA TRP A 159 -11.96 -9.33 -3.81
C TRP A 159 -12.04 -10.56 -2.93
N VAL A 160 -11.90 -10.38 -1.63
CA VAL A 160 -11.71 -11.44 -0.65
C VAL A 160 -12.74 -11.30 0.46
N ASP A 161 -13.43 -12.37 0.80
CA ASP A 161 -14.39 -12.32 1.89
C ASP A 161 -13.74 -12.34 3.27
N ARG A 162 -14.55 -12.15 4.31
CA ARG A 162 -14.10 -12.10 5.71
C ARG A 162 -13.46 -13.40 6.19
N THR A 163 -13.66 -14.52 5.49
CA THR A 163 -13.02 -15.80 5.79
C THR A 163 -11.69 -16.00 5.07
N GLY A 164 -11.29 -15.03 4.24
CA GLY A 164 -10.05 -15.06 3.46
C GLY A 164 -10.18 -15.72 2.08
N ARG A 165 -11.40 -16.13 1.69
CA ARG A 165 -11.66 -16.79 0.41
C ARG A 165 -11.70 -15.76 -0.72
N LEU A 166 -11.04 -16.05 -1.82
CA LEU A 166 -11.13 -15.27 -3.06
C LEU A 166 -12.57 -15.36 -3.63
N LEU A 167 -13.23 -14.22 -3.77
CA LEU A 167 -14.57 -14.12 -4.37
C LEU A 167 -14.50 -13.98 -5.88
N HIS A 168 -13.75 -13.00 -6.35
CA HIS A 168 -13.50 -12.73 -7.76
C HIS A 168 -12.30 -11.80 -7.91
N LYS A 169 -11.81 -11.71 -9.14
CA LYS A 169 -10.76 -10.75 -9.55
C LYS A 169 -11.38 -9.67 -10.44
N MET A 170 -10.86 -8.44 -10.37
CA MET A 170 -11.38 -7.28 -11.08
C MET A 170 -10.28 -6.45 -11.72
N GLY A 171 -10.62 -5.83 -12.85
CA GLY A 171 -9.77 -4.89 -13.59
C GLY A 171 -8.59 -5.57 -14.27
N ILE A 172 -7.91 -4.77 -15.09
CA ILE A 172 -6.63 -5.14 -15.71
C ILE A 172 -5.59 -4.07 -15.40
N ILE A 173 -4.32 -4.41 -15.51
CA ILE A 173 -3.24 -3.42 -15.42
C ILE A 173 -3.36 -2.46 -16.61
N PRO A 174 -3.59 -1.14 -16.38
CA PRO A 174 -3.89 -0.19 -17.45
C PRO A 174 -2.61 0.32 -18.15
N THR A 175 -1.75 -0.59 -18.58
CA THR A 175 -0.49 -0.27 -19.26
C THR A 175 -0.64 -0.14 -20.77
N THR A 176 0.23 0.67 -21.38
CA THR A 176 0.41 0.72 -22.84
C THR A 176 1.44 -0.30 -23.33
N ASN A 177 2.11 -1.04 -22.43
CA ASN A 177 3.08 -2.08 -22.77
C ASN A 177 2.37 -3.39 -23.15
N GLU A 178 1.86 -3.45 -24.38
CA GLU A 178 1.15 -4.64 -24.89
C GLU A 178 2.02 -5.89 -24.93
N GLU A 179 3.32 -5.76 -25.13
CA GLU A 179 4.26 -6.88 -25.17
C GLU A 179 4.33 -7.55 -23.79
N ALA A 180 4.45 -6.76 -22.73
CA ALA A 180 4.45 -7.29 -21.36
C ALA A 180 3.09 -7.90 -20.98
N LEU A 181 1.98 -7.31 -21.42
CA LEU A 181 0.64 -7.89 -21.23
C LEU A 181 0.48 -9.25 -21.90
N LYS A 182 1.12 -9.48 -23.04
CA LYS A 182 1.01 -10.75 -23.79
C LYS A 182 1.97 -11.82 -23.27
N HIS A 183 3.20 -11.44 -22.90
CA HIS A 183 4.29 -12.38 -22.71
C HIS A 183 4.98 -12.34 -21.35
N ALA A 184 4.69 -11.35 -20.51
CA ALA A 184 5.39 -11.14 -19.24
C ALA A 184 4.48 -10.62 -18.11
N ARG A 185 3.24 -11.09 -18.03
CA ARG A 185 2.23 -10.61 -17.06
C ARG A 185 2.70 -10.63 -15.60
N PRO A 186 3.36 -11.67 -15.08
CA PRO A 186 3.85 -11.65 -13.70
C PRO A 186 4.91 -10.58 -13.44
N ALA A 187 5.84 -10.37 -14.38
CA ALA A 187 6.85 -9.32 -14.29
C ALA A 187 6.21 -7.92 -14.39
N LEU A 188 5.21 -7.76 -15.26
CA LEU A 188 4.41 -6.55 -15.36
C LEU A 188 3.69 -6.24 -14.04
N ALA A 189 3.03 -7.23 -13.43
CA ALA A 189 2.33 -7.05 -12.15
C ALA A 189 3.29 -6.66 -11.01
N GLN A 190 4.50 -7.22 -10.99
CA GLN A 190 5.54 -6.83 -10.04
C GLN A 190 5.99 -5.37 -10.25
N ALA A 191 6.20 -4.95 -11.50
CA ALA A 191 6.55 -3.57 -11.82
C ALA A 191 5.42 -2.58 -11.49
N TRP A 192 4.16 -3.01 -11.64
CA TRP A 192 2.97 -2.25 -11.29
C TRP A 192 2.53 -2.41 -9.83
N ARG A 193 3.41 -2.89 -8.96
CA ARG A 193 3.16 -2.88 -7.52
C ARG A 193 2.67 -1.50 -7.09
N SER A 194 1.57 -1.46 -6.34
CA SER A 194 0.91 -0.21 -5.98
C SER A 194 0.53 -0.19 -4.52
N PHE A 195 0.50 1.02 -3.96
CA PHE A 195 -0.19 1.31 -2.72
C PHE A 195 -1.61 1.69 -3.05
N ILE A 196 -2.55 1.22 -2.23
CA ILE A 196 -3.97 1.48 -2.43
C ILE A 196 -4.58 2.11 -1.19
N ASP A 197 -5.64 2.89 -1.37
CA ASP A 197 -6.49 3.34 -0.27
C ASP A 197 -7.93 3.48 -0.75
N TYR A 198 -8.88 3.29 0.17
CA TYR A 198 -10.31 3.31 -0.13
C TYR A 198 -11.07 4.13 0.90
N ASN A 199 -11.94 5.01 0.41
CA ASN A 199 -12.86 5.75 1.27
C ASN A 199 -14.31 5.29 1.03
N PRO A 200 -14.94 4.59 1.99
CA PRO A 200 -16.30 4.07 1.83
C PRO A 200 -17.37 5.17 1.71
N ARG A 201 -17.09 6.40 2.20
CA ARG A 201 -18.05 7.52 2.12
C ARG A 201 -18.29 7.96 0.68
N ASN A 202 -17.23 8.13 -0.10
CA ASN A 202 -17.35 8.51 -1.50
C ASN A 202 -17.27 7.33 -2.48
N GLY A 203 -16.81 6.15 -2.05
CA GLY A 203 -16.67 4.96 -2.88
C GLY A 203 -15.43 4.95 -3.78
N ILE A 204 -14.46 5.81 -3.49
CA ILE A 204 -13.24 5.94 -4.29
C ILE A 204 -12.17 4.99 -3.75
N LEU A 205 -11.67 4.13 -4.62
CA LEU A 205 -10.45 3.36 -4.46
C LEU A 205 -9.36 4.02 -5.31
N ALA A 206 -8.27 4.42 -4.68
CA ALA A 206 -7.09 4.92 -5.38
C ALA A 206 -5.96 3.88 -5.34
N ALA A 207 -5.19 3.80 -6.43
CA ALA A 207 -3.96 3.02 -6.49
C ALA A 207 -2.84 3.86 -7.10
N VAL A 208 -1.68 3.91 -6.45
CA VAL A 208 -0.50 4.62 -6.93
C VAL A 208 0.66 3.66 -7.09
N THR A 209 1.36 3.73 -8.21
CA THR A 209 2.44 2.78 -8.51
C THR A 209 3.74 3.12 -7.76
N GLN A 210 4.42 2.09 -7.24
CA GLN A 210 5.74 2.25 -6.60
C GLN A 210 6.85 2.66 -7.59
N LEU A 211 6.65 2.38 -8.86
CA LEU A 211 7.58 2.72 -9.94
C LEU A 211 6.85 3.61 -10.93
N GLY A 212 7.57 4.53 -11.59
CA GLY A 212 6.97 5.46 -12.53
C GLY A 212 6.03 6.45 -11.82
N GLU A 213 5.09 7.02 -12.55
CA GLU A 213 4.21 8.07 -12.02
C GLU A 213 2.78 7.84 -12.51
N VAL A 214 2.08 6.85 -11.92
CA VAL A 214 0.70 6.51 -12.27
C VAL A 214 -0.19 6.54 -11.04
N LEU A 215 -1.31 7.24 -11.16
CA LEU A 215 -2.44 7.24 -10.23
C LEU A 215 -3.67 6.67 -10.93
N GLU A 216 -4.23 5.61 -10.39
CA GLU A 216 -5.50 5.03 -10.80
C GLU A 216 -6.60 5.41 -9.79
N ILE A 217 -7.76 5.83 -10.28
CA ILE A 217 -8.91 6.22 -9.46
C ILE A 217 -10.11 5.40 -9.93
N TYR A 218 -10.62 4.56 -9.06
CA TYR A 218 -11.81 3.73 -9.30
C TYR A 218 -12.96 4.26 -8.46
N ASN A 219 -14.06 4.64 -9.09
CA ASN A 219 -15.31 4.86 -8.39
C ASN A 219 -16.09 3.56 -8.37
N LEU A 220 -16.11 2.88 -7.23
CA LEU A 220 -16.75 1.57 -7.07
C LEU A 220 -18.29 1.66 -7.03
N LYS A 221 -18.87 2.88 -6.98
CA LYS A 221 -20.32 3.09 -7.01
C LYS A 221 -20.91 3.14 -8.43
N ASP A 222 -20.12 3.64 -9.40
CA ASP A 222 -20.57 3.82 -10.78
C ASP A 222 -19.69 3.12 -11.82
N SER A 223 -18.69 2.36 -11.33
CA SER A 223 -17.75 1.60 -12.17
C SER A 223 -16.93 2.46 -13.13
N THR A 224 -16.68 3.72 -12.79
CA THR A 224 -15.75 4.56 -13.57
C THR A 224 -14.32 4.32 -13.14
N HIS A 225 -13.38 4.36 -14.10
CA HIS A 225 -11.96 4.21 -13.87
C HIS A 225 -11.20 5.32 -14.60
N ILE A 226 -10.37 6.05 -13.89
CA ILE A 226 -9.52 7.13 -14.40
C ILE A 226 -8.07 6.75 -14.15
N VAL A 227 -7.23 6.84 -15.17
CA VAL A 227 -5.77 6.64 -15.07
C VAL A 227 -5.08 7.96 -15.36
N ARG A 228 -4.34 8.45 -14.40
CA ARG A 228 -3.50 9.65 -14.50
C ARG A 228 -2.04 9.24 -14.62
N VAL A 229 -1.37 9.66 -15.66
CA VAL A 229 0.05 9.37 -15.90
C VAL A 229 0.82 10.67 -15.89
N GLY A 230 1.78 10.79 -14.99
CA GLY A 230 2.61 11.98 -14.87
C GLY A 230 3.77 12.02 -15.86
N LEU A 231 4.72 12.94 -15.63
CA LEU A 231 5.84 13.21 -16.52
C LEU A 231 6.75 12.01 -16.72
N HIS A 232 6.96 11.22 -15.65
CA HIS A 232 7.88 10.07 -15.65
C HIS A 232 7.24 8.79 -16.22
N GLY A 233 5.96 8.85 -16.62
CA GLY A 233 5.33 7.76 -17.33
C GLY A 233 4.96 6.55 -16.48
N GLU A 234 4.76 5.43 -17.16
CA GLU A 234 4.44 4.13 -16.55
C GLU A 234 5.68 3.50 -15.91
N PRO A 235 5.50 2.50 -15.00
CA PRO A 235 6.60 1.71 -14.46
C PRO A 235 7.50 1.13 -15.55
N GLU A 236 8.80 1.47 -15.50
CA GLU A 236 9.81 0.93 -16.41
C GLU A 236 10.52 -0.26 -15.77
N PHE A 237 10.69 -1.33 -16.53
CA PHE A 237 11.34 -2.55 -16.07
C PHE A 237 11.92 -3.37 -17.21
N LYS A 238 12.85 -4.27 -16.88
CA LYS A 238 13.35 -5.33 -17.75
C LYS A 238 12.92 -6.67 -17.21
N VAL A 239 12.61 -7.60 -18.10
CA VAL A 239 12.29 -8.98 -17.70
C VAL A 239 13.60 -9.77 -17.61
N ALA A 240 13.88 -10.33 -16.43
CA ALA A 240 15.00 -11.25 -16.22
C ALA A 240 14.54 -12.42 -15.35
N GLU A 241 14.73 -13.63 -15.83
CA GLU A 241 14.36 -14.89 -15.13
C GLU A 241 12.89 -14.92 -14.65
N GLY A 242 11.99 -14.28 -15.42
CA GLY A 242 10.56 -14.18 -15.08
C GLY A 242 10.20 -13.06 -14.11
N TYR A 243 11.18 -12.27 -13.62
CA TYR A 243 10.98 -11.13 -12.73
C TYR A 243 11.03 -9.80 -13.48
N GLY A 244 10.27 -8.82 -12.97
CA GLY A 244 10.34 -7.43 -13.43
C GLY A 244 11.42 -6.66 -12.67
N ILE A 245 12.60 -6.48 -13.29
CA ILE A 245 13.70 -5.70 -12.70
C ILE A 245 13.46 -4.21 -12.99
N PRO A 246 13.27 -3.36 -11.96
CA PRO A 246 13.01 -1.94 -12.15
C PRO A 246 14.17 -1.22 -12.84
N THR A 247 13.86 -0.28 -13.74
CA THR A 247 14.89 0.52 -14.46
C THR A 247 14.60 2.02 -14.48
N GLY A 248 13.39 2.44 -14.17
CA GLY A 248 12.96 3.84 -14.18
C GLY A 248 13.19 4.57 -12.86
N ILE A 249 12.16 5.19 -12.35
CA ILE A 249 12.16 5.95 -11.10
C ILE A 249 11.40 5.23 -10.00
N MET A 250 11.74 5.56 -8.76
CA MET A 250 10.87 5.33 -7.61
C MET A 250 9.69 6.29 -7.69
N GLY A 251 8.49 5.76 -7.71
CA GLY A 251 7.27 6.53 -7.85
C GLY A 251 6.69 6.93 -6.49
N PHE A 252 5.49 6.43 -6.21
CA PHE A 252 4.79 6.76 -4.97
C PHE A 252 5.16 5.81 -3.83
N SER A 253 5.13 6.33 -2.61
CA SER A 253 5.39 5.57 -1.38
C SER A 253 4.17 5.39 -0.48
N ASP A 254 3.14 6.21 -0.62
CA ASP A 254 1.84 6.05 0.06
C ASP A 254 0.73 6.80 -0.69
N VAL A 255 -0.54 6.45 -0.38
CA VAL A 255 -1.74 7.13 -0.84
C VAL A 255 -2.79 7.15 0.25
N GLN A 256 -3.57 8.24 0.31
CA GLN A 256 -4.71 8.36 1.20
C GLN A 256 -5.88 9.06 0.49
N VAL A 257 -7.05 8.41 0.53
CA VAL A 257 -8.28 8.92 -0.06
C VAL A 257 -9.13 9.59 1.01
N MET A 258 -9.26 10.92 0.92
CA MET A 258 -10.16 11.71 1.76
C MET A 258 -11.49 11.94 1.05
N ASP A 259 -12.44 12.65 1.69
CA ASP A 259 -13.76 12.89 1.12
C ASP A 259 -13.73 13.69 -0.18
N THR A 260 -12.82 14.65 -0.27
CA THR A 260 -12.72 15.61 -1.38
C THR A 260 -11.37 15.62 -2.09
N ALA A 261 -10.39 14.87 -1.61
CA ALA A 261 -9.04 14.87 -2.15
C ALA A 261 -8.37 13.49 -2.03
N ILE A 262 -7.40 13.23 -2.89
CA ILE A 262 -6.47 12.11 -2.80
C ILE A 262 -5.10 12.70 -2.52
N TYR A 263 -4.46 12.27 -1.44
CA TYR A 263 -3.08 12.61 -1.12
C TYR A 263 -2.19 11.44 -1.49
N ALA A 264 -1.09 11.73 -2.20
CA ALA A 264 -0.10 10.73 -2.56
C ALA A 264 1.31 11.26 -2.31
N VAL A 265 2.17 10.45 -1.76
CA VAL A 265 3.57 10.79 -1.50
C VAL A 265 4.41 10.28 -2.67
N PHE A 266 5.03 11.20 -3.39
CA PHE A 266 5.84 10.90 -4.59
C PHE A 266 7.31 11.15 -4.30
N GLN A 267 8.17 10.20 -4.66
CA GLN A 267 9.62 10.27 -4.44
C GLN A 267 10.37 10.84 -5.65
N GLY A 268 10.20 10.26 -6.83
CA GLY A 268 10.76 10.75 -8.09
C GLY A 268 12.26 10.48 -8.32
N ASP A 269 12.96 9.84 -7.38
CA ASP A 269 14.38 9.51 -7.53
C ASP A 269 14.60 8.38 -8.54
N THR A 270 15.66 8.47 -9.35
CA THR A 270 16.13 7.34 -10.15
C THR A 270 16.85 6.31 -9.28
N PHE A 271 16.89 5.05 -9.71
CA PHE A 271 17.69 4.02 -9.02
C PHE A 271 19.20 4.38 -8.99
N GLU A 272 19.68 5.14 -9.98
CA GLU A 272 21.06 5.64 -10.00
C GLU A 272 21.28 6.70 -8.93
N ASP A 273 20.33 7.63 -8.75
CA ASP A 273 20.39 8.66 -7.70
C ASP A 273 20.39 8.03 -6.30
N ILE A 274 19.50 7.04 -6.07
CA ILE A 274 19.43 6.29 -4.82
C ILE A 274 20.76 5.59 -4.54
N SER A 275 21.32 4.90 -5.53
CA SER A 275 22.61 4.23 -5.39
C SER A 275 23.74 5.22 -5.07
N ARG A 276 23.70 6.38 -5.67
CA ARG A 276 24.68 7.47 -5.43
C ARG A 276 24.55 8.05 -4.02
N LYS A 277 23.31 8.28 -3.55
CA LYS A 277 23.03 8.74 -2.18
C LYS A 277 23.53 7.71 -1.15
N MET A 278 23.23 6.42 -1.37
CA MET A 278 23.73 5.32 -0.52
C MET A 278 25.25 5.27 -0.42
N GLN A 279 25.96 5.41 -1.55
CA GLN A 279 27.44 5.39 -1.57
C GLN A 279 28.07 6.58 -0.86
N LYS A 280 27.39 7.72 -0.83
CA LYS A 280 27.87 8.93 -0.15
C LYS A 280 27.51 8.97 1.34
N GLY A 281 26.73 8.04 1.84
CA GLY A 281 26.19 8.06 3.20
C GLY A 281 25.11 9.13 3.43
N ASP A 282 24.61 9.73 2.37
CA ASP A 282 23.58 10.78 2.36
C ASP A 282 22.17 10.17 2.36
N MET A 283 21.88 9.31 3.34
CA MET A 283 20.53 8.73 3.52
C MET A 283 19.61 9.58 4.41
N THR A 284 20.01 10.83 4.69
CA THR A 284 19.28 11.69 5.65
C THR A 284 18.28 12.67 5.01
N ASP A 285 18.23 12.74 3.69
CA ASP A 285 17.32 13.62 2.97
C ASP A 285 16.28 12.80 2.17
N GLY A 286 15.31 12.28 2.90
CA GLY A 286 14.13 11.63 2.35
C GLY A 286 12.90 12.02 3.14
#